data_07a435ee8e3d7c39254de96c85f3716a
#
_entry.id   07a435ee8e3d7c39254de96c85f3716a
#
_cell.length_a   1.000
_cell.length_b   1.000
_cell.length_c   1.000
_cell.angle_alpha   90.00
_cell.angle_beta   90.00
_cell.angle_gamma   90.00
#
_symmetry.space_group_name_H-M   'P 1'
#
loop_
_entity.id
_entity.type
_entity.pdbx_description
1 polymer ?
#
loop_
_entity_poly.entity_id
_entity_poly.type
_entity_poly.pdbx_seq_one_letter_code
_entity_poly.pdbx_strand_id
1 'polypeptide(L)'
;VKAAAFVEQFSQLQASAILRTNDQRKAALAMEAAIRGGFRVVEFTLSIPGAYELVQDFCRREDLIVGTGTVLDAHDARLSVDAGAQFLVSPAVDESMIRAAREMDVASMPGTHTPTEMLQATRAGADMCKLFPAPAGGPAWVKGVLGPLPDIKIVPTNGVDEHNASEWLAAGCFGVGFVATLF
;
A
#
# COMPACT_ATOMS: atom_id res chain seq x y z
N VAL A 1 -8.70 -0.06 11.82
CA VAL A 1 -9.73 0.10 10.76
C VAL A 1 -9.97 -1.28 10.14
N LYS A 2 -11.22 -1.69 9.94
CA LYS A 2 -11.59 -2.93 9.26
C LYS A 2 -11.23 -2.88 7.77
N ALA A 3 -10.93 -4.03 7.17
CA ALA A 3 -10.50 -4.12 5.77
C ALA A 3 -11.45 -3.39 4.80
N ALA A 4 -12.76 -3.65 4.87
CA ALA A 4 -13.74 -3.00 4.01
C ALA A 4 -13.81 -1.47 4.20
N ALA A 5 -13.70 -0.99 5.44
CA ALA A 5 -13.69 0.45 5.74
C ALA A 5 -12.43 1.13 5.21
N PHE A 6 -11.27 0.46 5.28
CA PHE A 6 -10.05 0.97 4.65
C PHE A 6 -10.21 1.09 3.13
N VAL A 7 -10.72 0.05 2.47
CA VAL A 7 -10.93 0.05 1.02
C VAL A 7 -11.84 1.22 0.62
N GLU A 8 -12.92 1.47 1.35
CA GLU A 8 -13.82 2.58 1.10
C GLU A 8 -13.12 3.94 1.28
N GLN A 9 -12.42 4.15 2.40
CA GLN A 9 -11.68 5.38 2.66
C GLN A 9 -10.57 5.61 1.61
N PHE A 10 -9.84 4.55 1.24
CA PHE A 10 -8.79 4.67 0.24
C PHE A 10 -9.35 5.02 -1.15
N SER A 11 -10.56 4.57 -1.49
CA SER A 11 -11.24 4.96 -2.74
C SER A 11 -11.51 6.46 -2.84
N GLN A 12 -11.63 7.15 -1.72
CA GLN A 12 -11.83 8.61 -1.66
C GLN A 12 -10.49 9.37 -1.66
N LEU A 13 -9.50 8.85 -0.93
CA LEU A 13 -8.19 9.51 -0.76
C LEU A 13 -7.26 9.26 -1.96
N GLN A 14 -7.31 8.10 -2.54
CA GLN A 14 -6.62 7.64 -3.75
C GLN A 14 -5.09 7.79 -3.77
N ALA A 15 -4.47 8.22 -2.69
CA ALA A 15 -3.03 8.42 -2.61
C ALA A 15 -2.46 7.97 -1.27
N SER A 16 -1.31 7.29 -1.30
CA SER A 16 -0.54 6.92 -0.11
C SER A 16 0.90 7.41 -0.19
N ALA A 17 1.44 7.85 0.95
CA ALA A 17 2.86 8.16 1.12
C ALA A 17 3.57 6.93 1.69
N ILE A 18 4.56 6.41 0.97
CA ILE A 18 5.29 5.18 1.31
C ILE A 18 6.73 5.54 1.63
N LEU A 19 7.15 5.32 2.86
CA LEU A 19 8.51 5.68 3.29
C LEU A 19 9.39 4.44 3.44
N ARG A 20 10.57 4.53 2.83
CA ARG A 20 11.65 3.55 2.93
C ARG A 20 12.97 4.29 3.19
N THR A 21 13.59 4.03 4.33
CA THR A 21 14.90 4.58 4.72
C THR A 21 15.57 3.64 5.72
N ASN A 22 16.82 3.89 6.05
CA ASN A 22 17.56 3.16 7.09
C ASN A 22 17.71 3.96 8.40
N ASP A 23 16.92 5.01 8.59
CA ASP A 23 17.00 5.93 9.73
C ASP A 23 15.59 6.24 10.24
N GLN A 24 15.27 5.76 11.44
CA GLN A 24 13.97 5.93 12.08
C GLN A 24 13.58 7.40 12.28
N ARG A 25 14.55 8.23 12.71
CA ARG A 25 14.29 9.66 12.96
C ARG A 25 13.99 10.41 11.67
N LYS A 26 14.75 10.12 10.61
CA LYS A 26 14.48 10.70 9.29
C LYS A 26 13.13 10.23 8.76
N ALA A 27 12.77 8.95 9.00
CA ALA A 27 11.46 8.42 8.64
C ALA A 27 10.33 9.25 9.26
N ALA A 28 10.37 9.47 10.58
CA ALA A 28 9.37 10.28 11.28
C ALA A 28 9.27 11.69 10.70
N LEU A 29 10.39 12.40 10.53
CA LEU A 29 10.42 13.77 10.02
C LEU A 29 9.91 13.89 8.58
N ALA A 30 10.29 12.96 7.72
CA ALA A 30 9.85 12.94 6.32
C ALA A 30 8.35 12.64 6.22
N MET A 31 7.85 11.66 6.99
CA MET A 31 6.42 11.36 7.01
C MET A 31 5.59 12.54 7.55
N GLU A 32 6.06 13.24 8.57
CA GLU A 32 5.41 14.47 9.05
C GLU A 32 5.34 15.55 7.96
N ALA A 33 6.34 15.65 7.10
CA ALA A 33 6.30 16.57 5.96
C ALA A 33 5.22 16.16 4.94
N ALA A 34 5.13 14.87 4.61
CA ALA A 34 4.08 14.35 3.73
C ALA A 34 2.68 14.60 4.29
N ILE A 35 2.48 14.39 5.59
CA ILE A 35 1.20 14.64 6.28
C ILE A 35 0.83 16.13 6.24
N ARG A 36 1.80 17.04 6.47
CA ARG A 36 1.58 18.49 6.28
C ARG A 36 1.23 18.85 4.83
N GLY A 37 1.76 18.09 3.87
CA GLY A 37 1.42 18.19 2.45
C GLY A 37 0.04 17.65 2.07
N GLY A 38 -0.68 17.02 3.02
CA GLY A 38 -2.06 16.56 2.81
C GLY A 38 -2.25 15.05 2.77
N PHE A 39 -1.19 14.25 2.81
CA PHE A 39 -1.35 12.78 2.86
C PHE A 39 -2.04 12.35 4.15
N ARG A 40 -2.95 11.39 4.02
CA ARG A 40 -3.71 10.79 5.15
C ARG A 40 -3.53 9.27 5.22
N VAL A 41 -3.15 8.63 4.13
CA VAL A 41 -2.73 7.21 4.10
C VAL A 41 -1.22 7.17 4.05
N VAL A 42 -0.60 6.59 5.07
CA VAL A 42 0.85 6.57 5.24
C VAL A 42 1.36 5.15 5.52
N GLU A 43 2.48 4.80 4.93
CA GLU A 43 3.07 3.46 5.00
C GLU A 43 4.54 3.56 5.46
N PHE A 44 4.88 2.85 6.55
CA PHE A 44 6.26 2.62 6.95
C PHE A 44 6.68 1.22 6.53
N THR A 45 7.79 1.10 5.78
CA THR A 45 8.29 -0.21 5.40
C THR A 45 9.04 -0.87 6.56
N LEU A 46 8.86 -2.19 6.76
CA LEU A 46 9.54 -2.95 7.82
C LEU A 46 11.08 -3.00 7.67
N SER A 47 11.60 -2.51 6.55
CA SER A 47 13.05 -2.29 6.38
C SER A 47 13.60 -1.09 7.16
N ILE A 48 12.75 -0.24 7.72
CA ILE A 48 13.14 0.87 8.58
C ILE A 48 13.45 0.32 9.98
N PRO A 49 14.62 0.59 10.56
CA PRO A 49 14.86 0.28 11.97
C PRO A 49 13.80 0.94 12.87
N GLY A 50 13.16 0.18 13.73
CA GLY A 50 12.08 0.70 14.59
C GLY A 50 10.76 1.00 13.84
N ALA A 51 10.47 0.28 12.76
CA ALA A 51 9.24 0.49 11.98
C ALA A 51 7.96 0.29 12.81
N TYR A 52 7.93 -0.71 13.68
CA TYR A 52 6.75 -0.97 14.53
C TYR A 52 6.49 0.16 15.53
N GLU A 53 7.54 0.74 16.11
CA GLU A 53 7.43 1.89 17.00
C GLU A 53 6.89 3.12 16.26
N LEU A 54 7.34 3.36 15.03
CA LEU A 54 6.78 4.41 14.17
C LEU A 54 5.29 4.19 13.91
N VAL A 55 4.90 2.96 13.57
CA VAL A 55 3.49 2.62 13.37
C VAL A 55 2.69 2.90 14.63
N GLN A 56 3.15 2.43 15.80
CA GLN A 56 2.49 2.68 17.10
C GLN A 56 2.31 4.16 17.39
N ASP A 57 3.33 4.98 17.11
CA ASP A 57 3.27 6.41 17.40
C ASP A 57 2.31 7.14 16.45
N PHE A 58 2.38 6.83 15.15
CA PHE A 58 1.54 7.51 14.16
C PHE A 58 0.08 7.04 14.19
N CYS A 59 -0.21 5.79 14.57
CA CYS A 59 -1.57 5.26 14.73
C CYS A 59 -2.39 5.95 15.85
N ARG A 60 -1.75 6.69 16.76
CA ARG A 60 -2.44 7.50 17.78
C ARG A 60 -3.17 8.71 17.20
N ARG A 61 -2.90 9.03 15.96
CA ARG A 61 -3.50 10.15 15.24
C ARG A 61 -4.78 9.71 14.53
N GLU A 62 -5.91 10.26 14.93
CA GLU A 62 -7.21 9.92 14.37
C GLU A 62 -7.41 10.39 12.92
N ASP A 63 -6.59 11.37 12.48
CA ASP A 63 -6.61 11.92 11.11
C ASP A 63 -5.82 11.09 10.10
N LEU A 64 -5.16 9.99 10.52
CA LEU A 64 -4.32 9.16 9.68
C LEU A 64 -4.82 7.73 9.58
N ILE A 65 -4.51 7.11 8.44
CA ILE A 65 -4.57 5.68 8.23
C ILE A 65 -3.13 5.19 8.04
N VAL A 66 -2.64 4.42 8.99
CA VAL A 66 -1.24 4.01 9.05
C VAL A 66 -1.11 2.52 8.75
N GLY A 67 -0.21 2.17 7.84
CA GLY A 67 0.06 0.78 7.49
C GLY A 67 1.54 0.45 7.47
N THR A 68 1.81 -0.83 7.29
CA THR A 68 3.15 -1.37 7.11
C THR A 68 3.38 -1.88 5.70
N GLY A 69 4.55 -1.57 5.16
CA GLY A 69 5.04 -2.13 3.89
C GLY A 69 6.19 -3.11 4.09
N THR A 70 6.48 -3.89 3.05
CA THR A 70 7.51 -4.93 3.09
C THR A 70 7.18 -6.03 4.12
N VAL A 71 5.90 -6.30 4.30
CA VAL A 71 5.40 -7.44 5.08
C VAL A 71 5.60 -8.71 4.25
N LEU A 72 6.40 -9.66 4.71
CA LEU A 72 6.83 -10.79 3.87
C LEU A 72 6.11 -12.11 4.18
N ASP A 73 5.53 -12.22 5.37
CA ASP A 73 4.83 -13.43 5.81
C ASP A 73 3.75 -13.15 6.87
N ALA A 74 3.10 -14.22 7.36
CA ALA A 74 2.09 -14.13 8.41
C ALA A 74 2.61 -13.66 9.77
N HIS A 75 3.90 -13.85 10.06
CA HIS A 75 4.50 -13.38 11.30
C HIS A 75 4.64 -11.86 11.29
N ASP A 76 5.22 -11.31 10.23
CA ASP A 76 5.32 -9.87 10.01
C ASP A 76 3.93 -9.21 10.02
N ALA A 77 2.93 -9.88 9.40
CA ALA A 77 1.56 -9.39 9.38
C ALA A 77 0.98 -9.23 10.79
N ARG A 78 1.14 -10.23 11.65
CA ARG A 78 0.66 -10.18 13.04
C ARG A 78 1.37 -9.10 13.85
N LEU A 79 2.70 -9.03 13.78
CA LEU A 79 3.46 -7.98 14.48
C LEU A 79 3.06 -6.57 14.02
N SER A 80 2.78 -6.41 12.72
CA SER A 80 2.30 -5.15 12.17
C SER A 80 0.96 -4.73 12.75
N VAL A 81 0.01 -5.67 12.81
CA VAL A 81 -1.33 -5.42 13.37
C VAL A 81 -1.26 -5.18 14.88
N ASP A 82 -0.43 -5.91 15.61
CA ASP A 82 -0.18 -5.69 17.04
C ASP A 82 0.42 -4.30 17.30
N ALA A 83 1.21 -3.78 16.37
CA ALA A 83 1.72 -2.40 16.41
C ALA A 83 0.67 -1.35 16.04
N GLY A 84 -0.52 -1.75 15.57
CA GLY A 84 -1.62 -0.87 15.23
C GLY A 84 -1.79 -0.61 13.72
N ALA A 85 -1.08 -1.33 12.84
CA ALA A 85 -1.24 -1.17 11.41
C ALA A 85 -2.69 -1.45 10.96
N GLN A 86 -3.20 -0.57 10.11
CA GLN A 86 -4.57 -0.59 9.62
C GLN A 86 -4.68 -1.16 8.19
N PHE A 87 -3.56 -1.34 7.52
CA PHE A 87 -3.42 -2.06 6.26
C PHE A 87 -2.01 -2.62 6.12
N LEU A 88 -1.86 -3.67 5.32
CA LEU A 88 -0.60 -4.39 5.11
C LEU A 88 -0.24 -4.42 3.62
N VAL A 89 1.03 -4.14 3.32
CA VAL A 89 1.55 -4.13 1.96
C VAL A 89 2.78 -5.02 1.86
N SER A 90 2.83 -5.87 0.84
CA SER A 90 4.01 -6.68 0.56
C SER A 90 4.62 -6.36 -0.81
N PRO A 91 5.89 -6.68 -1.07
CA PRO A 91 6.50 -6.51 -2.39
C PRO A 91 6.15 -7.64 -3.37
N ALA A 92 5.57 -8.73 -2.90
CA ALA A 92 5.25 -9.93 -3.65
C ALA A 92 3.94 -10.58 -3.15
N VAL A 93 3.43 -11.56 -3.88
CA VAL A 93 2.28 -12.36 -3.43
C VAL A 93 2.77 -13.41 -2.43
N ASP A 94 2.33 -13.27 -1.19
CA ASP A 94 2.47 -14.30 -0.15
C ASP A 94 1.10 -14.65 0.42
N GLU A 95 0.65 -15.89 0.19
CA GLU A 95 -0.67 -16.34 0.60
C GLU A 95 -0.82 -16.43 2.13
N SER A 96 0.29 -16.66 2.85
CA SER A 96 0.25 -16.72 4.32
C SER A 96 0.00 -15.35 4.93
N MET A 97 0.62 -14.30 4.38
CA MET A 97 0.38 -12.92 4.74
C MET A 97 -1.06 -12.49 4.44
N ILE A 98 -1.55 -12.77 3.22
CA ILE A 98 -2.92 -12.42 2.80
C ILE A 98 -3.95 -13.10 3.71
N ARG A 99 -3.75 -14.38 4.02
CA ARG A 99 -4.62 -15.14 4.91
C ARG A 99 -4.62 -14.58 6.33
N ALA A 100 -3.45 -14.26 6.88
CA ALA A 100 -3.32 -13.66 8.21
C ALA A 100 -4.02 -12.29 8.27
N ALA A 101 -3.85 -11.43 7.25
CA ALA A 101 -4.53 -10.16 7.15
C ALA A 101 -6.06 -10.32 7.18
N ARG A 102 -6.58 -11.27 6.38
CA ARG A 102 -8.02 -11.59 6.34
C ARG A 102 -8.55 -12.12 7.68
N GLU A 103 -7.81 -12.99 8.37
CA GLU A 103 -8.17 -13.50 9.70
C GLU A 103 -8.28 -12.38 10.74
N MET A 104 -7.46 -11.35 10.60
CA MET A 104 -7.45 -10.17 11.49
C MET A 104 -8.37 -9.03 11.02
N ASP A 105 -9.10 -9.20 9.92
CA ASP A 105 -9.96 -8.18 9.29
C ASP A 105 -9.20 -6.88 8.98
N VAL A 106 -7.95 -7.01 8.47
CA VAL A 106 -7.09 -5.91 8.04
C VAL A 106 -6.84 -6.03 6.55
N ALA A 107 -6.92 -4.91 5.81
CA ALA A 107 -6.77 -4.92 4.37
C ALA A 107 -5.34 -5.29 3.94
N SER A 108 -5.23 -6.09 2.89
CA SER A 108 -3.96 -6.50 2.30
C SER A 108 -3.81 -6.03 0.85
N MET A 109 -2.57 -5.62 0.52
CA MET A 109 -2.19 -5.13 -0.80
C MET A 109 -0.86 -5.78 -1.22
N PRO A 110 -0.86 -7.05 -1.65
CA PRO A 110 0.34 -7.75 -2.12
C PRO A 110 0.88 -7.18 -3.43
N GLY A 111 2.20 -7.22 -3.57
CA GLY A 111 2.91 -6.83 -4.78
C GLY A 111 2.67 -7.81 -5.92
N THR A 112 2.32 -7.29 -7.07
CA THR A 112 2.02 -8.03 -8.30
C THR A 112 2.59 -7.29 -9.49
N HIS A 113 2.99 -7.99 -10.54
CA HIS A 113 3.46 -7.37 -11.78
C HIS A 113 2.80 -7.95 -13.03
N THR A 114 2.10 -9.07 -12.89
CA THR A 114 1.40 -9.75 -13.99
C THR A 114 -0.08 -9.97 -13.66
N PRO A 115 -0.96 -10.10 -14.68
CA PRO A 115 -2.36 -10.46 -14.47
C PRO A 115 -2.55 -11.78 -13.72
N THR A 116 -1.61 -12.74 -13.91
CA THR A 116 -1.63 -14.02 -13.20
C THR A 116 -1.45 -13.83 -11.70
N GLU A 117 -0.46 -13.04 -11.29
CA GLU A 117 -0.22 -12.72 -9.87
C GLU A 117 -1.38 -11.94 -9.27
N MET A 118 -1.98 -11.01 -10.01
CA MET A 118 -3.17 -10.26 -9.56
C MET A 118 -4.34 -11.20 -9.29
N LEU A 119 -4.63 -12.14 -10.20
CA LEU A 119 -5.67 -13.14 -10.01
C LEU A 119 -5.35 -14.07 -8.82
N GLN A 120 -4.10 -14.48 -8.66
CA GLN A 120 -3.65 -15.30 -7.55
C GLN A 120 -3.86 -14.58 -6.22
N ALA A 121 -3.42 -13.33 -6.11
CA ALA A 121 -3.61 -12.50 -4.93
C ALA A 121 -5.10 -12.32 -4.58
N THR A 122 -5.92 -11.96 -5.57
CA THR A 122 -7.36 -11.75 -5.40
C THR A 122 -8.06 -13.04 -4.94
N ARG A 123 -7.71 -14.20 -5.53
CA ARG A 123 -8.27 -15.51 -5.14
C ARG A 123 -7.84 -15.93 -3.73
N ALA A 124 -6.64 -15.53 -3.29
CA ALA A 124 -6.18 -15.71 -1.92
C ALA A 124 -6.93 -14.83 -0.91
N GLY A 125 -7.63 -13.79 -1.39
CA GLY A 125 -8.43 -12.89 -0.58
C GLY A 125 -7.83 -11.50 -0.35
N ALA A 126 -6.85 -11.09 -1.18
CA ALA A 126 -6.32 -9.73 -1.14
C ALA A 126 -7.38 -8.70 -1.53
N ASP A 127 -7.40 -7.57 -0.84
CA ASP A 127 -8.37 -6.49 -1.06
C ASP A 127 -7.99 -5.61 -2.26
N MET A 128 -6.69 -5.45 -2.50
CA MET A 128 -6.11 -4.68 -3.60
C MET A 128 -4.85 -5.36 -4.10
N CYS A 129 -4.38 -4.95 -5.29
CA CYS A 129 -3.12 -5.41 -5.87
C CYS A 129 -2.17 -4.21 -6.03
N LYS A 130 -1.04 -4.24 -5.33
CA LYS A 130 0.05 -3.29 -5.55
C LYS A 130 0.72 -3.65 -6.88
N LEU A 131 0.68 -2.76 -7.86
CA LEU A 131 1.44 -2.92 -9.09
C LEU A 131 2.86 -2.44 -8.86
N PHE A 132 3.81 -3.39 -8.73
CA PHE A 132 5.18 -3.10 -8.32
C PHE A 132 6.22 -3.97 -9.04
N PRO A 133 7.31 -3.38 -9.56
CA PRO A 133 7.41 -1.95 -9.88
C PRO A 133 6.41 -1.55 -10.96
N ALA A 134 6.08 -0.26 -11.08
CA ALA A 134 5.20 0.19 -12.16
C ALA A 134 5.83 -0.15 -13.53
N PRO A 135 5.07 -0.75 -14.46
CA PRO A 135 5.62 -1.23 -15.73
C PRO A 135 6.01 -0.08 -16.66
N ALA A 136 6.99 -0.32 -17.54
CA ALA A 136 7.41 0.66 -18.55
C ALA A 136 6.30 1.09 -19.52
N GLY A 137 5.25 0.26 -19.70
CA GLY A 137 4.05 0.62 -20.47
C GLY A 137 3.13 1.63 -19.79
N GLY A 138 3.44 2.02 -18.56
CA GLY A 138 2.70 3.03 -17.82
C GLY A 138 1.20 2.76 -17.67
N PRO A 139 0.36 3.82 -17.62
CA PRO A 139 -1.08 3.71 -17.46
C PRO A 139 -1.79 2.88 -18.54
N ALA A 140 -1.24 2.82 -19.75
CA ALA A 140 -1.83 2.02 -20.84
C ALA A 140 -1.82 0.52 -20.53
N TRP A 141 -0.82 0.04 -19.80
CA TRP A 141 -0.75 -1.35 -19.36
C TRP A 141 -1.91 -1.69 -18.42
N VAL A 142 -2.26 -0.78 -17.49
CA VAL A 142 -3.39 -0.97 -16.57
C VAL A 142 -4.71 -1.07 -17.32
N LYS A 143 -4.96 -0.21 -18.32
CA LYS A 143 -6.16 -0.29 -19.17
C LYS A 143 -6.27 -1.64 -19.85
N GLY A 144 -5.13 -2.18 -20.33
CA GLY A 144 -5.08 -3.51 -20.96
C GLY A 144 -5.46 -4.63 -20.00
N VAL A 145 -5.03 -4.56 -18.74
CA VAL A 145 -5.36 -5.55 -17.69
C VAL A 145 -6.81 -5.42 -17.24
N LEU A 146 -7.29 -4.21 -16.99
CA LEU A 146 -8.65 -3.98 -16.52
C LEU A 146 -9.73 -4.31 -17.55
N GLY A 147 -9.39 -4.39 -18.85
CA GLY A 147 -10.32 -4.84 -19.88
C GLY A 147 -10.93 -6.21 -19.57
N PRO A 148 -10.13 -7.28 -19.45
CA PRO A 148 -10.62 -8.61 -19.06
C PRO A 148 -10.84 -8.80 -17.56
N LEU A 149 -10.29 -7.96 -16.68
CA LEU A 149 -10.30 -8.09 -15.22
C LEU A 149 -10.75 -6.79 -14.53
N PRO A 150 -11.99 -6.33 -14.78
CA PRO A 150 -12.44 -5.00 -14.36
C PRO A 150 -12.58 -4.82 -12.84
N ASP A 151 -12.69 -5.91 -12.07
CA ASP A 151 -12.92 -5.87 -10.64
C ASP A 151 -11.63 -5.79 -9.81
N ILE A 152 -10.45 -5.90 -10.45
CA ILE A 152 -9.17 -5.84 -9.75
C ILE A 152 -8.85 -4.39 -9.37
N LYS A 153 -8.65 -4.15 -8.08
CA LYS A 153 -8.23 -2.84 -7.56
C LYS A 153 -6.70 -2.73 -7.64
N ILE A 154 -6.21 -2.01 -8.65
CA ILE A 154 -4.77 -1.85 -8.92
C ILE A 154 -4.26 -0.55 -8.31
N VAL A 155 -3.14 -0.62 -7.57
CA VAL A 155 -2.45 0.52 -6.96
C VAL A 155 -0.99 0.52 -7.40
N PRO A 156 -0.60 1.29 -8.43
CA PRO A 156 0.78 1.39 -8.89
C PRO A 156 1.66 2.09 -7.86
N THR A 157 2.90 1.60 -7.73
CA THR A 157 3.94 2.20 -6.89
C THR A 157 5.30 2.11 -7.58
N ASN A 158 6.26 2.96 -7.18
CA ASN A 158 7.60 3.02 -7.78
C ASN A 158 7.55 3.28 -9.30
N GLY A 159 7.39 4.54 -9.64
CA GLY A 159 7.19 5.04 -11.00
C GLY A 159 6.00 5.99 -11.09
N VAL A 160 5.39 6.27 -9.93
CA VAL A 160 4.36 7.30 -9.76
C VAL A 160 5.01 8.56 -9.19
N ASP A 161 4.65 9.71 -9.76
CA ASP A 161 5.06 11.04 -9.32
C ASP A 161 3.91 12.04 -9.49
N GLU A 162 4.15 13.30 -9.11
CA GLU A 162 3.16 14.38 -9.19
C GLU A 162 2.74 14.72 -10.63
N HIS A 163 3.55 14.37 -11.63
CA HIS A 163 3.28 14.67 -13.04
C HIS A 163 2.41 13.60 -13.69
N ASN A 164 2.53 12.33 -13.26
CA ASN A 164 1.86 11.21 -13.87
C ASN A 164 0.73 10.58 -13.04
N ALA A 165 0.57 10.93 -11.77
CA ALA A 165 -0.43 10.33 -10.88
C ALA A 165 -1.86 10.42 -11.45
N SER A 166 -2.23 11.56 -12.05
CA SER A 166 -3.55 11.75 -12.67
C SER A 166 -3.79 10.81 -13.86
N GLU A 167 -2.75 10.49 -14.62
CA GLU A 167 -2.85 9.57 -15.76
C GLU A 167 -3.10 8.12 -15.30
N TRP A 168 -2.45 7.70 -14.19
CA TRP A 168 -2.71 6.41 -13.56
C TRP A 168 -4.15 6.29 -13.07
N LEU A 169 -4.67 7.30 -12.38
CA LEU A 169 -6.07 7.33 -11.93
C LEU A 169 -7.04 7.31 -13.10
N ALA A 170 -6.78 8.10 -14.15
CA ALA A 170 -7.58 8.11 -15.38
C ALA A 170 -7.53 6.79 -16.17
N ALA A 171 -6.51 5.96 -15.94
CA ALA A 171 -6.42 4.62 -16.50
C ALA A 171 -7.27 3.57 -15.76
N GLY A 172 -7.87 3.94 -14.62
CA GLY A 172 -8.71 3.07 -13.80
C GLY A 172 -8.00 2.50 -12.58
N CYS A 173 -6.81 3.00 -12.21
CA CYS A 173 -6.19 2.62 -10.95
C CYS A 173 -7.05 3.03 -9.77
N PHE A 174 -7.13 2.16 -8.76
CA PHE A 174 -7.91 2.39 -7.55
C PHE A 174 -7.32 3.49 -6.66
N GLY A 175 -6.02 3.68 -6.75
CA GLY A 175 -5.24 4.72 -6.10
C GLY A 175 -3.80 4.64 -6.58
N VAL A 176 -2.92 5.46 -6.00
CA VAL A 176 -1.48 5.53 -6.32
C VAL A 176 -0.63 5.58 -5.06
N GLY A 177 0.57 5.00 -5.11
CA GLY A 177 1.55 5.04 -4.02
C GLY A 177 2.81 5.82 -4.40
N PHE A 178 3.13 6.86 -3.64
CA PHE A 178 4.34 7.65 -3.80
C PHE A 178 5.45 7.13 -2.90
N VAL A 179 6.63 6.90 -3.47
CA VAL A 179 7.81 6.40 -2.74
C VAL A 179 8.96 7.41 -2.88
N ALA A 180 9.98 7.11 -3.67
CA ALA A 180 11.19 7.93 -3.81
C ALA A 180 10.98 9.29 -4.49
N THR A 181 9.85 9.50 -5.14
CA THR A 181 9.49 10.77 -5.78
C THR A 181 8.89 11.78 -4.80
N LEU A 182 8.55 11.34 -3.59
CA LEU A 182 7.98 12.19 -2.55
C LEU A 182 9.02 12.59 -1.48
N PHE A 183 10.07 11.75 -1.28
CA PHE A 183 11.04 11.88 -0.19
C PHE A 183 12.49 12.03 -0.67
#